data_f738244d20bebf07ca0782f38feac0e4
#
_entry.id   f738244d20bebf07ca0782f38feac0e4
#
_cell.length_a   1.000
_cell.length_b   1.000
_cell.length_c   1.000
_cell.angle_alpha   90.00
_cell.angle_beta   90.00
_cell.angle_gamma   90.00
#
_symmetry.space_group_name_H-M   'P 1'
#
loop_
_entity.id
_entity.type
_entity.pdbx_description
1 polymer ?
#
loop_
_entity_poly.entity_id
_entity_poly.type
_entity_poly.pdbx_seq_one_letter_code
_entity_poly.pdbx_strand_id
1 'polypeptide(L)'
;MKHQLRSAVCTEGRRMAGARALWVAAGMKHEQMGKPIIAIVNSFTQFVPGHTHLHDVGQLVKQEIEQLGCYAAEFNTIAVDDGIAMGHDGMLYSLPSRDIIADSVEYMVNAHKADAMICISNCDKVTPGMLMAAMRLNIPTVFCSGGPMEAGRWRGENADLVTAMIKGADPSITDEEMKELESSACPGCGSCSGMFTANSMNSLCEAIGLGLPGNGTVLATHKNRIHLFKDAARLIVKNALAYYEDGDERVLPRNIATRDAFLNAMTLDIAMGGSTNTILHLLAIAQEGEVEFTLNDIDLLSRKVPCLCMLAPNTQRYSVQECNRAGGILGIMNELNKGNLIHGDVLRVDGLTLDEAMEEYDITKTTITSNADRIYHSAPGRRFSTEMGSQDTRWENLDTDRTAGCIRDLAHAYTKDGGLAVLFGNIALNGCVVKTAGVDPVLWKFSGPAVVFDSQEDACNGILSGKIKKGDCVVITHEGPKGGPGMQEMLYPTSYIKSMHLGKACALITDGRFSGGTSGLSIGHISPEAAAGGNIGKIKDGDIIEIDIPNRSINVKLTDEELNARPQQPLKRHRVVSKALRAYAQSVTSADKGGVRLVE
;
A
#
# COMPACT_ATOMS: atom_id res chain seq x y z
N MET A 1 -3.90 -32.20 20.85
CA MET A 1 -3.58 -30.81 20.45
C MET A 1 -2.54 -30.28 21.41
N LYS A 2 -1.49 -29.62 20.92
CA LYS A 2 -0.48 -28.96 21.78
C LYS A 2 -0.94 -27.60 22.28
N HIS A 3 -1.75 -26.90 21.47
CA HIS A 3 -2.43 -25.67 21.88
C HIS A 3 -3.94 -25.89 21.88
N GLN A 4 -4.63 -25.35 22.89
CA GLN A 4 -6.08 -25.38 22.94
C GLN A 4 -6.67 -24.40 21.92
N LEU A 5 -7.71 -24.82 21.19
CA LEU A 5 -8.46 -23.93 20.31
C LEU A 5 -9.03 -22.74 21.10
N ARG A 6 -8.92 -21.55 20.56
CA ARG A 6 -9.57 -20.35 21.11
C ARG A 6 -11.08 -20.52 21.15
N SER A 7 -11.64 -21.16 20.11
CA SER A 7 -13.06 -21.45 19.96
C SER A 7 -13.59 -22.48 20.96
N ALA A 8 -12.75 -23.28 21.65
CA ALA A 8 -13.15 -24.26 22.63
C ALA A 8 -14.05 -23.65 23.72
N VAL A 9 -13.82 -22.39 24.10
CA VAL A 9 -14.63 -21.66 25.11
C VAL A 9 -16.09 -21.51 24.70
N CYS A 10 -16.45 -21.60 23.44
CA CYS A 10 -17.82 -21.47 22.94
C CYS A 10 -18.33 -22.70 22.16
N THR A 11 -17.45 -23.67 21.86
CA THR A 11 -17.81 -24.89 21.13
C THR A 11 -17.86 -26.13 22.04
N GLU A 12 -17.30 -26.08 23.25
CA GLU A 12 -17.21 -27.23 24.16
C GLU A 12 -18.03 -27.06 25.45
N GLY A 13 -18.30 -28.19 26.11
CA GLY A 13 -18.96 -28.26 27.44
C GLY A 13 -20.45 -27.91 27.42
N ARG A 14 -21.22 -28.49 28.36
CA ARG A 14 -22.69 -28.30 28.45
C ARG A 14 -23.10 -26.86 28.70
N ARG A 15 -22.29 -26.08 29.43
CA ARG A 15 -22.57 -24.67 29.75
C ARG A 15 -22.68 -23.82 28.47
N MET A 16 -21.97 -24.18 27.40
CA MET A 16 -21.93 -23.43 26.14
C MET A 16 -22.92 -23.94 25.08
N ALA A 17 -23.94 -24.74 25.50
CA ALA A 17 -24.97 -25.23 24.58
C ALA A 17 -25.70 -24.09 23.82
N GLY A 18 -25.93 -22.95 24.49
CA GLY A 18 -26.55 -21.77 23.86
C GLY A 18 -25.67 -21.20 22.70
N ALA A 19 -24.38 -21.06 22.93
CA ALA A 19 -23.45 -20.61 21.91
C ALA A 19 -23.40 -21.60 20.73
N ARG A 20 -23.34 -22.90 21.00
CA ARG A 20 -23.38 -23.92 19.94
C ARG A 20 -24.67 -23.91 19.15
N ALA A 21 -25.81 -23.67 19.78
CA ALA A 21 -27.09 -23.54 19.08
C ALA A 21 -27.07 -22.37 18.09
N LEU A 22 -26.42 -21.25 18.45
CA LEU A 22 -26.24 -20.11 17.56
C LEU A 22 -25.25 -20.42 16.43
N TRP A 23 -24.16 -21.13 16.69
CA TRP A 23 -23.24 -21.60 15.64
C TRP A 23 -23.95 -22.54 14.64
N VAL A 24 -24.79 -23.45 15.12
CA VAL A 24 -25.63 -24.31 14.26
C VAL A 24 -26.60 -23.47 13.44
N ALA A 25 -27.25 -22.46 14.03
CA ALA A 25 -28.14 -21.54 13.33
C ALA A 25 -27.38 -20.71 12.27
N ALA A 26 -26.09 -20.44 12.47
CA ALA A 26 -25.20 -19.80 11.49
C ALA A 26 -24.67 -20.77 10.42
N GLY A 27 -25.04 -22.06 10.45
CA GLY A 27 -24.68 -23.05 9.45
C GLY A 27 -23.53 -23.99 9.81
N MET A 28 -22.98 -23.89 11.04
CA MET A 28 -21.94 -24.83 11.50
C MET A 28 -22.56 -26.22 11.71
N LYS A 29 -21.91 -27.24 11.16
CA LYS A 29 -22.31 -28.64 11.38
C LYS A 29 -21.71 -29.18 12.67
N HIS A 30 -22.38 -30.15 13.28
CA HIS A 30 -21.88 -30.75 14.52
C HIS A 30 -20.49 -31.41 14.38
N GLU A 31 -20.18 -31.96 13.23
CA GLU A 31 -18.87 -32.56 12.92
C GLU A 31 -17.73 -31.53 12.79
N GLN A 32 -18.05 -30.26 12.70
CA GLN A 32 -17.08 -29.15 12.69
C GLN A 32 -16.78 -28.61 14.10
N MET A 33 -17.60 -28.98 15.10
CA MET A 33 -17.34 -28.62 16.49
C MET A 33 -16.02 -29.26 16.96
N GLY A 34 -15.20 -28.49 17.67
CA GLY A 34 -13.87 -28.94 18.12
C GLY A 34 -12.79 -28.95 17.05
N LYS A 35 -13.07 -28.42 15.85
CA LYS A 35 -12.09 -28.09 14.83
C LYS A 35 -11.89 -26.56 14.77
N PRO A 36 -10.78 -26.09 14.17
CA PRO A 36 -10.53 -24.64 14.04
C PRO A 36 -11.69 -23.91 13.36
N ILE A 37 -12.11 -22.78 13.92
CA ILE A 37 -12.98 -21.81 13.26
C ILE A 37 -12.09 -20.83 12.50
N ILE A 38 -12.25 -20.80 11.19
CA ILE A 38 -11.47 -19.90 10.31
C ILE A 38 -12.28 -18.67 9.99
N ALA A 39 -11.82 -17.50 10.41
CA ALA A 39 -12.41 -16.24 10.01
C ALA A 39 -12.01 -15.88 8.57
N ILE A 40 -12.97 -15.62 7.71
CA ILE A 40 -12.74 -14.99 6.41
C ILE A 40 -12.93 -13.50 6.60
N VAL A 41 -11.81 -12.80 6.72
CA VAL A 41 -11.77 -11.35 6.88
C VAL A 41 -11.81 -10.73 5.50
N ASN A 42 -13.01 -10.39 5.03
CA ASN A 42 -13.24 -9.82 3.71
C ASN A 42 -13.41 -8.29 3.78
N SER A 43 -13.39 -7.65 2.64
CA SER A 43 -13.59 -6.19 2.48
C SER A 43 -14.46 -5.84 1.28
N PHE A 44 -15.39 -6.72 0.92
CA PHE A 44 -16.33 -6.50 -0.17
C PHE A 44 -17.11 -5.20 0.01
N THR A 45 -17.18 -4.41 -1.04
CA THR A 45 -18.06 -3.25 -1.20
C THR A 45 -18.20 -2.89 -2.67
N GLN A 46 -19.33 -2.27 -3.02
CA GLN A 46 -19.57 -1.73 -4.38
C GLN A 46 -19.02 -0.30 -4.55
N PHE A 47 -18.51 0.33 -3.49
CA PHE A 47 -17.90 1.67 -3.55
C PHE A 47 -16.45 1.65 -4.06
N VAL A 48 -15.81 0.48 -4.15
CA VAL A 48 -14.39 0.35 -4.48
C VAL A 48 -14.24 -0.62 -5.65
N PRO A 49 -13.76 -0.20 -6.84
CA PRO A 49 -13.59 -1.08 -8.00
C PRO A 49 -12.74 -2.33 -7.70
N GLY A 50 -11.72 -2.16 -6.85
CA GLY A 50 -10.86 -3.24 -6.37
C GLY A 50 -11.57 -4.29 -5.50
N HIS A 51 -12.79 -4.02 -5.04
CA HIS A 51 -13.50 -4.84 -4.06
C HIS A 51 -14.83 -5.40 -4.55
N THR A 52 -15.31 -4.99 -5.72
CA THR A 52 -16.64 -5.39 -6.23
C THR A 52 -16.79 -6.90 -6.42
N HIS A 53 -15.71 -7.62 -6.72
CA HIS A 53 -15.68 -9.08 -6.92
C HIS A 53 -15.39 -9.86 -5.63
N LEU A 54 -15.05 -9.21 -4.51
CA LEU A 54 -14.59 -9.89 -3.31
C LEU A 54 -15.70 -10.68 -2.58
N HIS A 55 -16.97 -10.40 -2.85
CA HIS A 55 -18.06 -11.26 -2.36
C HIS A 55 -17.91 -12.70 -2.89
N ASP A 56 -17.71 -12.85 -4.18
CA ASP A 56 -17.59 -14.17 -4.82
C ASP A 56 -16.29 -14.86 -4.37
N VAL A 57 -15.22 -14.09 -4.13
CA VAL A 57 -13.97 -14.60 -3.54
C VAL A 57 -14.21 -15.16 -2.15
N GLY A 58 -14.93 -14.44 -1.29
CA GLY A 58 -15.26 -14.89 0.06
C GLY A 58 -16.02 -16.22 0.05
N GLN A 59 -17.01 -16.36 -0.86
CA GLN A 59 -17.78 -17.60 -1.01
C GLN A 59 -16.91 -18.75 -1.55
N LEU A 60 -16.02 -18.49 -2.50
CA LEU A 60 -15.07 -19.48 -3.00
C LEU A 60 -14.14 -20.00 -1.89
N VAL A 61 -13.56 -19.09 -1.12
CA VAL A 61 -12.66 -19.40 0.00
C VAL A 61 -13.40 -20.20 1.08
N LYS A 62 -14.65 -19.81 1.41
CA LYS A 62 -15.50 -20.53 2.34
C LYS A 62 -15.71 -21.98 1.92
N GLN A 63 -16.07 -22.20 0.67
CA GLN A 63 -16.29 -23.55 0.12
C GLN A 63 -15.02 -24.41 0.23
N GLU A 64 -13.85 -23.91 -0.13
CA GLU A 64 -12.57 -24.64 -0.06
C GLU A 64 -12.20 -24.99 1.39
N ILE A 65 -12.40 -24.10 2.36
CA ILE A 65 -12.14 -24.35 3.78
C ILE A 65 -13.09 -25.42 4.32
N GLU A 66 -14.38 -25.32 4.01
CA GLU A 66 -15.40 -26.26 4.52
C GLU A 66 -15.26 -27.68 3.93
N GLN A 67 -14.75 -27.81 2.70
CA GLN A 67 -14.39 -29.11 2.13
C GLN A 67 -13.26 -29.81 2.91
N LEU A 68 -12.42 -29.06 3.59
CA LEU A 68 -11.36 -29.58 4.47
C LEU A 68 -11.86 -29.86 5.90
N GLY A 69 -13.15 -29.65 6.16
CA GLY A 69 -13.83 -30.03 7.39
C GLY A 69 -13.79 -29.00 8.51
N CYS A 70 -13.18 -27.83 8.31
CA CYS A 70 -13.26 -26.69 9.23
C CYS A 70 -14.53 -25.88 8.99
N TYR A 71 -14.94 -25.07 9.98
CA TYR A 71 -15.99 -24.08 9.79
C TYR A 71 -15.38 -22.73 9.38
N ALA A 72 -15.92 -22.13 8.34
CA ALA A 72 -15.49 -20.81 7.87
C ALA A 72 -16.59 -19.76 8.07
N ALA A 73 -16.27 -18.69 8.78
CA ALA A 73 -17.19 -17.59 9.07
C ALA A 73 -16.67 -16.30 8.39
N GLU A 74 -17.44 -15.79 7.42
CA GLU A 74 -17.10 -14.57 6.70
C GLU A 74 -17.71 -13.34 7.37
N PHE A 75 -16.94 -12.26 7.42
CA PHE A 75 -17.42 -10.91 7.69
C PHE A 75 -16.64 -9.89 6.85
N ASN A 76 -17.26 -8.72 6.63
CA ASN A 76 -16.63 -7.63 5.90
C ASN A 76 -16.23 -6.50 6.86
N THR A 77 -15.01 -5.99 6.69
CA THR A 77 -14.65 -4.67 7.22
C THR A 77 -15.01 -3.58 6.20
N ILE A 78 -14.90 -2.32 6.62
CA ILE A 78 -15.11 -1.18 5.71
C ILE A 78 -13.96 -1.08 4.71
N ALA A 79 -14.23 -0.44 3.58
CA ALA A 79 -13.20 -0.01 2.63
C ALA A 79 -13.58 1.37 2.07
N VAL A 80 -12.60 2.28 2.02
CA VAL A 80 -12.71 3.60 1.39
C VAL A 80 -11.89 3.57 0.12
N ASP A 81 -12.45 4.08 -0.99
CA ASP A 81 -11.73 4.23 -2.24
C ASP A 81 -10.97 5.56 -2.26
N ASP A 82 -9.65 5.49 -2.24
CA ASP A 82 -8.80 6.67 -2.25
C ASP A 82 -8.92 7.45 -3.58
N GLY A 83 -9.11 6.75 -4.70
CA GLY A 83 -9.26 7.38 -6.01
C GLY A 83 -10.55 8.18 -6.14
N ILE A 84 -11.68 7.62 -5.69
CA ILE A 84 -12.99 8.31 -5.69
C ILE A 84 -13.01 9.45 -4.65
N ALA A 85 -12.36 9.27 -3.50
CA ALA A 85 -12.29 10.29 -2.46
C ALA A 85 -11.26 11.39 -2.75
N MET A 86 -10.40 11.22 -3.74
CA MET A 86 -9.32 12.15 -4.08
C MET A 86 -9.86 13.53 -4.52
N GLY A 87 -9.30 14.60 -3.95
CA GLY A 87 -9.62 15.97 -4.33
C GLY A 87 -10.84 16.58 -3.64
N HIS A 88 -11.46 15.90 -2.68
CA HIS A 88 -12.50 16.46 -1.83
C HIS A 88 -12.38 15.96 -0.38
N ASP A 89 -13.24 16.44 0.51
CA ASP A 89 -13.18 16.17 1.96
C ASP A 89 -13.38 14.68 2.35
N GLY A 90 -13.90 13.85 1.46
CA GLY A 90 -13.96 12.40 1.61
C GLY A 90 -12.60 11.76 1.84
N MET A 91 -11.53 12.37 1.32
CA MET A 91 -10.16 11.87 1.46
C MET A 91 -9.63 11.92 2.91
N LEU A 92 -10.21 12.75 3.76
CA LEU A 92 -9.91 12.80 5.20
C LEU A 92 -10.22 11.49 5.92
N TYR A 93 -11.15 10.69 5.40
CA TYR A 93 -11.56 9.42 5.99
C TYR A 93 -10.68 8.23 5.58
N SER A 94 -9.83 8.40 4.56
CA SER A 94 -8.99 7.33 4.03
C SER A 94 -8.02 6.78 5.08
N LEU A 95 -7.03 7.56 5.53
CA LEU A 95 -6.05 7.06 6.50
C LEU A 95 -6.67 6.62 7.84
N PRO A 96 -7.63 7.34 8.44
CA PRO A 96 -8.31 6.88 9.65
C PRO A 96 -9.03 5.54 9.50
N SER A 97 -9.50 5.18 8.29
CA SER A 97 -10.15 3.89 8.05
C SER A 97 -9.22 2.71 8.30
N ARG A 98 -7.90 2.86 8.11
CA ARG A 98 -6.90 1.82 8.37
C ARG A 98 -6.97 1.31 9.82
N ASP A 99 -7.01 2.23 10.78
CA ASP A 99 -7.09 1.89 12.20
C ASP A 99 -8.45 1.27 12.57
N ILE A 100 -9.56 1.76 11.96
CA ILE A 100 -10.89 1.20 12.16
C ILE A 100 -10.98 -0.21 11.56
N ILE A 101 -10.35 -0.45 10.42
CA ILE A 101 -10.25 -1.78 9.82
C ILE A 101 -9.55 -2.74 10.79
N ALA A 102 -8.38 -2.34 11.34
CA ALA A 102 -7.66 -3.13 12.31
C ALA A 102 -8.53 -3.45 13.54
N ASP A 103 -9.20 -2.45 14.11
CA ASP A 103 -10.09 -2.62 15.25
C ASP A 103 -11.26 -3.56 14.90
N SER A 104 -11.92 -3.38 13.74
CA SER A 104 -13.07 -4.19 13.35
C SER A 104 -12.72 -5.68 13.25
N VAL A 105 -11.53 -5.97 12.71
CA VAL A 105 -11.02 -7.35 12.61
C VAL A 105 -10.72 -7.91 13.99
N GLU A 106 -10.05 -7.15 14.83
CA GLU A 106 -9.74 -7.55 16.21
C GLU A 106 -11.02 -7.80 17.01
N TYR A 107 -12.03 -6.93 16.92
CA TYR A 107 -13.33 -7.11 17.57
C TYR A 107 -14.00 -8.42 17.14
N MET A 108 -14.12 -8.66 15.84
CA MET A 108 -14.82 -9.84 15.33
C MET A 108 -14.10 -11.13 15.72
N VAL A 109 -12.79 -11.19 15.54
CA VAL A 109 -11.97 -12.37 15.83
C VAL A 109 -11.92 -12.67 17.33
N ASN A 110 -11.75 -11.65 18.18
CA ASN A 110 -11.69 -11.82 19.63
C ASN A 110 -13.05 -12.13 20.25
N ALA A 111 -14.13 -11.46 19.81
CA ALA A 111 -15.46 -11.70 20.33
C ALA A 111 -15.97 -13.11 20.01
N HIS A 112 -15.73 -13.60 18.80
CA HIS A 112 -16.19 -14.91 18.32
C HIS A 112 -15.16 -16.03 18.49
N LYS A 113 -13.97 -15.69 19.01
CA LYS A 113 -12.90 -16.65 19.30
C LYS A 113 -12.47 -17.48 18.08
N ALA A 114 -12.39 -16.86 16.90
CA ALA A 114 -11.84 -17.52 15.74
C ALA A 114 -10.39 -17.97 16.00
N ASP A 115 -10.03 -19.13 15.47
CA ASP A 115 -8.74 -19.78 15.71
C ASP A 115 -7.67 -19.36 14.72
N ALA A 116 -8.08 -19.05 13.50
CA ALA A 116 -7.20 -18.60 12.43
C ALA A 116 -7.98 -17.65 11.50
N MET A 117 -7.28 -16.93 10.63
CA MET A 117 -7.95 -16.06 9.68
C MET A 117 -7.28 -16.04 8.30
N ILE A 118 -8.10 -15.87 7.26
CA ILE A 118 -7.67 -15.52 5.92
C ILE A 118 -8.14 -14.11 5.60
N CYS A 119 -7.21 -13.24 5.21
CA CYS A 119 -7.47 -11.84 4.93
C CYS A 119 -7.59 -11.61 3.41
N ILE A 120 -8.78 -11.17 2.97
CA ILE A 120 -9.07 -10.83 1.57
C ILE A 120 -9.12 -9.30 1.47
N SER A 121 -8.01 -8.72 1.08
CA SER A 121 -7.81 -7.28 0.95
C SER A 121 -7.53 -6.90 -0.49
N ASN A 122 -7.55 -5.62 -0.84
CA ASN A 122 -7.06 -5.20 -2.15
C ASN A 122 -6.69 -3.71 -2.23
N CYS A 123 -7.30 -2.83 -1.43
CA CYS A 123 -7.14 -1.38 -1.55
C CYS A 123 -6.19 -0.81 -0.48
N ASP A 124 -5.85 0.46 -0.65
CA ASP A 124 -4.78 1.23 -0.01
C ASP A 124 -4.70 1.08 1.51
N LYS A 125 -5.84 1.17 2.21
CA LYS A 125 -5.89 1.17 3.68
C LYS A 125 -6.33 -0.17 4.25
N VAL A 126 -6.96 -1.00 3.40
CA VAL A 126 -7.50 -2.31 3.82
C VAL A 126 -6.37 -3.29 4.08
N THR A 127 -5.43 -3.42 3.15
CA THR A 127 -4.28 -4.33 3.32
C THR A 127 -3.46 -3.98 4.56
N PRO A 128 -3.02 -2.73 4.79
CA PRO A 128 -2.28 -2.41 6.00
C PRO A 128 -3.13 -2.50 7.27
N GLY A 129 -4.42 -2.17 7.25
CA GLY A 129 -5.31 -2.33 8.40
C GLY A 129 -5.46 -3.79 8.82
N MET A 130 -5.62 -4.70 7.87
CA MET A 130 -5.66 -6.15 8.15
C MET A 130 -4.29 -6.68 8.62
N LEU A 131 -3.16 -6.16 8.09
CA LEU A 131 -1.82 -6.52 8.57
C LEU A 131 -1.61 -6.06 10.03
N MET A 132 -2.06 -4.85 10.40
CA MET A 132 -2.05 -4.38 11.78
C MET A 132 -2.83 -5.34 12.68
N ALA A 133 -4.03 -5.75 12.28
CA ALA A 133 -4.84 -6.72 13.03
C ALA A 133 -4.15 -8.09 13.15
N ALA A 134 -3.49 -8.56 12.09
CA ALA A 134 -2.75 -9.83 12.11
C ALA A 134 -1.61 -9.79 13.13
N MET A 135 -0.89 -8.67 13.20
CA MET A 135 0.19 -8.48 14.17
C MET A 135 -0.33 -8.38 15.62
N ARG A 136 -1.48 -7.72 15.84
CA ARG A 136 -2.13 -7.65 17.17
C ARG A 136 -2.59 -9.03 17.64
N LEU A 137 -3.33 -9.74 16.80
CA LEU A 137 -3.97 -11.02 17.13
C LEU A 137 -2.99 -12.17 17.24
N ASN A 138 -1.96 -12.19 16.43
CA ASN A 138 -0.91 -13.20 16.34
C ASN A 138 -1.45 -14.65 16.33
N ILE A 139 -2.45 -14.91 15.50
CA ILE A 139 -3.01 -16.24 15.21
C ILE A 139 -2.63 -16.64 13.78
N PRO A 140 -2.67 -17.93 13.41
CA PRO A 140 -2.37 -18.34 12.03
C PRO A 140 -3.15 -17.50 11.02
N THR A 141 -2.45 -16.87 10.09
CA THR A 141 -3.03 -15.89 9.15
C THR A 141 -2.41 -16.03 7.77
N VAL A 142 -3.25 -16.00 6.73
CA VAL A 142 -2.83 -15.96 5.32
C VAL A 142 -3.48 -14.76 4.65
N PHE A 143 -2.73 -14.04 3.83
CA PHE A 143 -3.23 -12.95 3.02
C PHE A 143 -3.44 -13.38 1.57
N CYS A 144 -4.55 -12.94 0.99
CA CYS A 144 -4.84 -13.14 -0.42
C CYS A 144 -5.55 -11.90 -0.97
N SER A 145 -4.85 -11.08 -1.75
CA SER A 145 -5.43 -9.86 -2.31
C SER A 145 -6.37 -10.14 -3.47
N GLY A 146 -7.32 -9.24 -3.71
CA GLY A 146 -8.25 -9.34 -4.85
C GLY A 146 -7.57 -9.26 -6.22
N GLY A 147 -6.34 -8.76 -6.27
CA GLY A 147 -5.52 -8.61 -7.47
C GLY A 147 -5.66 -7.25 -8.17
N PRO A 148 -4.66 -6.85 -8.96
CA PRO A 148 -4.69 -5.63 -9.76
C PRO A 148 -5.67 -5.75 -10.95
N MET A 149 -6.22 -4.62 -11.39
CA MET A 149 -6.93 -4.54 -12.66
C MET A 149 -5.94 -4.55 -13.83
N GLU A 150 -6.47 -4.85 -15.01
CA GLU A 150 -5.71 -4.70 -16.26
C GLU A 150 -5.40 -3.22 -16.54
N ALA A 151 -4.30 -2.94 -17.25
CA ALA A 151 -4.01 -1.59 -17.71
C ALA A 151 -5.07 -1.13 -18.74
N GLY A 152 -5.65 0.05 -18.52
CA GLY A 152 -6.53 0.69 -19.48
C GLY A 152 -5.79 1.12 -20.74
N ARG A 153 -6.52 1.37 -21.81
CA ARG A 153 -5.97 1.85 -23.09
C ARG A 153 -6.86 2.91 -23.72
N TRP A 154 -6.26 4.00 -24.09
CA TRP A 154 -6.92 5.07 -24.81
C TRP A 154 -6.06 5.49 -26.02
N ARG A 155 -6.66 5.44 -27.22
CA ARG A 155 -6.00 5.81 -28.49
C ARG A 155 -4.65 5.10 -28.73
N GLY A 156 -4.57 3.84 -28.30
CA GLY A 156 -3.39 3.00 -28.52
C GLY A 156 -2.32 3.09 -27.42
N GLU A 157 -2.44 4.04 -26.49
CA GLU A 157 -1.55 4.23 -25.35
C GLU A 157 -2.15 3.64 -24.06
N ASN A 158 -1.29 3.32 -23.09
CA ASN A 158 -1.75 2.93 -21.76
C ASN A 158 -2.42 4.13 -21.08
N ALA A 159 -3.52 3.87 -20.40
CA ALA A 159 -4.28 4.86 -19.64
C ALA A 159 -4.63 4.31 -18.25
N ASP A 160 -4.78 5.21 -17.29
CA ASP A 160 -5.15 4.91 -15.92
C ASP A 160 -5.88 6.12 -15.28
N LEU A 161 -6.20 6.02 -14.00
CA LEU A 161 -6.80 7.10 -13.21
C LEU A 161 -6.02 8.43 -13.34
N VAL A 162 -4.68 8.37 -13.27
CA VAL A 162 -3.84 9.57 -13.34
C VAL A 162 -3.90 10.20 -14.74
N THR A 163 -3.95 9.39 -15.78
CA THR A 163 -4.16 9.84 -17.16
C THR A 163 -5.47 10.61 -17.27
N ALA A 164 -6.58 10.08 -16.72
CA ALA A 164 -7.87 10.75 -16.72
C ALA A 164 -7.84 12.08 -15.95
N MET A 165 -7.20 12.13 -14.78
CA MET A 165 -7.04 13.37 -14.00
C MET A 165 -6.25 14.46 -14.73
N ILE A 166 -5.13 14.10 -15.37
CA ILE A 166 -4.30 15.05 -16.12
C ILE A 166 -5.05 15.58 -17.34
N LYS A 167 -5.71 14.69 -18.08
CA LYS A 167 -6.47 15.06 -19.28
C LYS A 167 -7.73 15.85 -18.96
N GLY A 168 -8.37 15.58 -17.80
CA GLY A 168 -9.50 16.37 -17.31
C GLY A 168 -9.17 17.83 -16.99
N ALA A 169 -7.90 18.15 -16.74
CA ALA A 169 -7.42 19.52 -16.55
C ALA A 169 -6.93 20.19 -17.87
N ASP A 170 -6.91 19.45 -18.97
CA ASP A 170 -6.43 19.92 -20.27
C ASP A 170 -7.60 20.50 -21.08
N PRO A 171 -7.67 21.83 -21.29
CA PRO A 171 -8.78 22.46 -21.99
C PRO A 171 -8.83 22.12 -23.49
N SER A 172 -7.82 21.45 -24.03
CA SER A 172 -7.80 20.99 -25.44
C SER A 172 -8.56 19.67 -25.65
N ILE A 173 -8.92 18.96 -24.58
CA ILE A 173 -9.67 17.72 -24.63
C ILE A 173 -11.17 18.02 -24.57
N THR A 174 -11.93 17.47 -25.52
CA THR A 174 -13.40 17.64 -25.57
C THR A 174 -14.11 16.74 -24.58
N ASP A 175 -15.37 17.07 -24.24
CA ASP A 175 -16.20 16.24 -23.36
C ASP A 175 -16.44 14.83 -23.91
N GLU A 176 -16.51 14.67 -25.23
CA GLU A 176 -16.63 13.38 -25.89
C GLU A 176 -15.37 12.54 -25.73
N GLU A 177 -14.20 13.14 -25.90
CA GLU A 177 -12.89 12.50 -25.69
C GLU A 177 -12.71 12.10 -24.22
N MET A 178 -13.19 12.95 -23.28
CA MET A 178 -13.15 12.62 -21.84
C MET A 178 -14.01 11.41 -21.52
N LYS A 179 -15.24 11.30 -22.05
CA LYS A 179 -16.11 10.12 -21.86
C LYS A 179 -15.50 8.84 -22.44
N GLU A 180 -14.81 8.94 -23.59
CA GLU A 180 -14.07 7.82 -24.15
C GLU A 180 -12.95 7.36 -23.21
N LEU A 181 -12.16 8.30 -22.67
CA LEU A 181 -11.09 8.03 -21.72
C LEU A 181 -11.63 7.44 -20.41
N GLU A 182 -12.64 8.04 -19.80
CA GLU A 182 -13.30 7.56 -18.57
C GLU A 182 -13.79 6.10 -18.70
N SER A 183 -14.28 5.72 -19.88
CA SER A 183 -14.78 4.38 -20.15
C SER A 183 -13.66 3.35 -20.38
N SER A 184 -12.41 3.79 -20.59
CA SER A 184 -11.30 2.92 -20.98
C SER A 184 -10.11 2.94 -20.02
N ALA A 185 -9.99 3.96 -19.18
CA ALA A 185 -8.86 4.11 -18.26
C ALA A 185 -8.83 3.03 -17.15
N CYS A 186 -10.01 2.57 -16.70
CA CYS A 186 -10.15 1.56 -15.65
C CYS A 186 -11.07 0.42 -16.13
N PRO A 187 -10.53 -0.61 -16.81
CA PRO A 187 -11.31 -1.57 -17.59
C PRO A 187 -11.93 -2.72 -16.77
N GLY A 188 -12.14 -2.58 -15.46
CA GLY A 188 -12.82 -3.62 -14.70
C GLY A 188 -12.50 -3.66 -13.22
N CYS A 189 -12.74 -4.82 -12.60
CA CYS A 189 -12.41 -5.03 -11.19
C CYS A 189 -10.91 -5.20 -10.97
N GLY A 190 -10.49 -4.89 -9.76
CA GLY A 190 -9.09 -4.96 -9.31
C GLY A 190 -8.62 -3.64 -8.71
N SER A 191 -7.51 -3.68 -7.99
CA SER A 191 -6.78 -2.49 -7.57
C SER A 191 -6.17 -1.77 -8.78
N CYS A 192 -5.55 -0.61 -8.60
CA CYS A 192 -4.96 0.15 -9.70
C CYS A 192 -4.04 -0.70 -10.59
N SER A 193 -3.92 -0.38 -11.88
CA SER A 193 -3.04 -1.11 -12.81
C SER A 193 -1.55 -0.77 -12.65
N GLY A 194 -1.22 0.36 -12.01
CA GLY A 194 0.15 0.79 -11.72
C GLY A 194 0.60 0.46 -10.29
N MET A 195 1.86 0.79 -9.96
CA MET A 195 2.44 0.60 -8.63
C MET A 195 2.09 1.80 -7.73
N PHE A 196 0.79 1.96 -7.49
CA PHE A 196 0.23 2.87 -6.49
C PHE A 196 0.21 2.20 -5.11
N THR A 197 -0.37 2.84 -4.10
CA THR A 197 -0.34 2.35 -2.72
C THR A 197 -0.97 0.96 -2.57
N ALA A 198 -2.10 0.69 -3.23
CA ALA A 198 -2.78 -0.61 -3.16
C ALA A 198 -1.87 -1.76 -3.60
N ASN A 199 -1.29 -1.65 -4.81
CA ASN A 199 -0.40 -2.68 -5.33
C ASN A 199 0.94 -2.72 -4.60
N SER A 200 1.47 -1.59 -4.14
CA SER A 200 2.64 -1.57 -3.27
C SER A 200 2.38 -2.41 -2.02
N MET A 201 1.29 -2.17 -1.29
CA MET A 201 0.97 -2.92 -0.08
C MET A 201 0.69 -4.42 -0.34
N ASN A 202 0.00 -4.76 -1.44
CA ASN A 202 -0.22 -6.15 -1.83
C ASN A 202 1.10 -6.86 -2.18
N SER A 203 2.06 -6.16 -2.79
CA SER A 203 3.40 -6.64 -3.08
C SER A 203 4.24 -6.77 -1.81
N LEU A 204 4.16 -5.80 -0.89
CA LEU A 204 4.87 -5.88 0.40
C LEU A 204 4.33 -7.01 1.29
N CYS A 205 3.04 -7.31 1.22
CA CYS A 205 2.46 -8.47 1.91
C CYS A 205 3.08 -9.79 1.42
N GLU A 206 3.36 -9.90 0.11
CA GLU A 206 4.10 -11.04 -0.47
C GLU A 206 5.58 -11.05 -0.01
N ALA A 207 6.24 -9.89 0.02
CA ALA A 207 7.64 -9.75 0.44
C ALA A 207 7.85 -10.01 1.94
N ILE A 208 6.91 -9.59 2.80
CA ILE A 208 6.92 -9.92 4.24
C ILE A 208 6.77 -11.44 4.46
N GLY A 209 6.17 -12.15 3.51
CA GLY A 209 5.96 -13.59 3.57
C GLY A 209 4.56 -14.02 4.01
N LEU A 210 3.60 -13.11 4.21
CA LEU A 210 2.22 -13.42 4.60
C LEU A 210 1.29 -13.69 3.41
N GLY A 211 1.71 -13.37 2.19
CA GLY A 211 1.01 -13.67 0.93
C GLY A 211 1.76 -14.69 0.09
N LEU A 212 1.02 -15.42 -0.75
CA LEU A 212 1.58 -16.39 -1.70
C LEU A 212 2.26 -15.68 -2.89
N PRO A 213 3.22 -16.33 -3.58
CA PRO A 213 3.81 -15.80 -4.81
C PRO A 213 2.76 -15.48 -5.86
N GLY A 214 2.86 -14.29 -6.46
CA GLY A 214 1.87 -13.74 -7.39
C GLY A 214 0.72 -12.98 -6.73
N ASN A 215 0.68 -12.91 -5.40
CA ASN A 215 -0.35 -12.16 -4.67
C ASN A 215 -0.43 -10.71 -5.13
N GLY A 216 0.70 -10.03 -5.30
CA GLY A 216 0.76 -8.61 -5.70
C GLY A 216 0.57 -8.36 -7.20
N THR A 217 0.67 -9.37 -8.07
CA THR A 217 0.85 -9.12 -9.51
C THR A 217 -0.09 -9.87 -10.46
N VAL A 218 -0.69 -11.00 -10.06
CA VAL A 218 -1.67 -11.71 -10.89
C VAL A 218 -2.97 -10.91 -10.96
N LEU A 219 -3.48 -10.66 -12.17
CA LEU A 219 -4.67 -9.84 -12.42
C LEU A 219 -5.94 -10.42 -11.77
N ALA A 220 -6.84 -9.55 -11.30
CA ALA A 220 -8.12 -9.94 -10.70
C ALA A 220 -9.01 -10.76 -11.65
N THR A 221 -9.01 -10.40 -12.93
CA THR A 221 -9.80 -11.07 -13.99
C THR A 221 -9.21 -12.39 -14.47
N HIS A 222 -7.96 -12.71 -14.13
CA HIS A 222 -7.31 -13.91 -14.63
C HIS A 222 -7.67 -15.18 -13.83
N LYS A 223 -7.91 -16.32 -14.50
CA LYS A 223 -8.22 -17.61 -13.85
C LYS A 223 -7.19 -18.05 -12.82
N ASN A 224 -5.92 -17.72 -13.00
CA ASN A 224 -4.88 -18.07 -12.05
C ASN A 224 -5.06 -17.37 -10.68
N ARG A 225 -5.79 -16.26 -10.61
CA ARG A 225 -6.19 -15.64 -9.34
C ARG A 225 -7.12 -16.55 -8.53
N ILE A 226 -8.04 -17.28 -9.19
CA ILE A 226 -8.89 -18.29 -8.53
C ILE A 226 -8.04 -19.38 -7.88
N HIS A 227 -7.00 -19.83 -8.54
CA HIS A 227 -6.08 -20.84 -7.97
C HIS A 227 -5.37 -20.30 -6.72
N LEU A 228 -4.91 -19.05 -6.72
CA LEU A 228 -4.30 -18.43 -5.55
C LEU A 228 -5.27 -18.37 -4.35
N PHE A 229 -6.54 -18.04 -4.57
CA PHE A 229 -7.55 -18.06 -3.51
C PHE A 229 -7.74 -19.44 -2.91
N LYS A 230 -7.82 -20.47 -3.76
CA LYS A 230 -7.95 -21.86 -3.32
C LYS A 230 -6.71 -22.35 -2.57
N ASP A 231 -5.53 -22.03 -3.07
CA ASP A 231 -4.26 -22.40 -2.45
C ASP A 231 -4.13 -21.72 -1.08
N ALA A 232 -4.49 -20.44 -0.96
CA ALA A 232 -4.52 -19.72 0.30
C ALA A 232 -5.54 -20.30 1.31
N ALA A 233 -6.73 -20.69 0.83
CA ALA A 233 -7.76 -21.35 1.65
C ALA A 233 -7.30 -22.69 2.21
N ARG A 234 -6.61 -23.50 1.40
CA ARG A 234 -6.01 -24.77 1.86
C ARG A 234 -4.87 -24.53 2.84
N LEU A 235 -4.05 -23.51 2.57
CA LEU A 235 -2.91 -23.18 3.39
C LEU A 235 -3.33 -22.71 4.78
N ILE A 236 -4.36 -21.88 4.93
CA ILE A 236 -4.80 -21.42 6.26
C ILE A 236 -5.30 -22.58 7.12
N VAL A 237 -6.00 -23.56 6.54
CA VAL A 237 -6.41 -24.77 7.26
C VAL A 237 -5.19 -25.58 7.70
N LYS A 238 -4.23 -25.81 6.79
CA LYS A 238 -2.96 -26.50 7.13
C LYS A 238 -2.23 -25.80 8.27
N ASN A 239 -2.08 -24.49 8.21
CA ASN A 239 -1.36 -23.70 9.21
C ASN A 239 -2.10 -23.66 10.57
N ALA A 240 -3.43 -23.59 10.57
CA ALA A 240 -4.21 -23.71 11.78
C ALA A 240 -3.99 -25.07 12.47
N LEU A 241 -4.05 -26.17 11.71
CA LEU A 241 -3.80 -27.50 12.25
C LEU A 241 -2.35 -27.64 12.73
N ALA A 242 -1.36 -27.18 11.97
CA ALA A 242 0.05 -27.19 12.38
C ALA A 242 0.27 -26.47 13.72
N TYR A 243 -0.36 -25.31 13.93
CA TYR A 243 -0.28 -24.58 15.20
C TYR A 243 -0.98 -25.31 16.34
N TYR A 244 -2.26 -25.67 16.18
CA TYR A 244 -3.05 -26.25 17.28
C TYR A 244 -2.73 -27.72 17.57
N GLU A 245 -2.47 -28.53 16.57
CA GLU A 245 -2.19 -29.97 16.74
C GLU A 245 -0.71 -30.25 16.99
N ASP A 246 0.18 -29.61 16.22
CA ASP A 246 1.61 -29.90 16.27
C ASP A 246 2.40 -28.89 17.10
N GLY A 247 1.83 -27.72 17.41
CA GLY A 247 2.48 -26.63 18.13
C GLY A 247 3.52 -25.89 17.31
N ASP A 248 3.32 -25.81 16.00
CA ASP A 248 4.22 -25.11 15.10
C ASP A 248 3.93 -23.60 15.13
N GLU A 249 4.76 -22.86 15.87
CA GLU A 249 4.65 -21.41 16.01
C GLU A 249 5.21 -20.64 14.78
N ARG A 250 5.91 -21.32 13.86
CA ARG A 250 6.47 -20.67 12.66
C ARG A 250 5.39 -20.10 11.74
N VAL A 251 4.15 -20.58 11.86
CA VAL A 251 3.00 -20.12 11.07
C VAL A 251 2.33 -18.84 11.63
N LEU A 252 2.81 -18.33 12.74
CA LEU A 252 2.27 -17.12 13.37
C LEU A 252 2.79 -15.84 12.68
N PRO A 253 1.96 -14.80 12.50
CA PRO A 253 2.36 -13.56 11.83
C PRO A 253 3.62 -12.90 12.40
N ARG A 254 3.79 -12.84 13.72
CA ARG A 254 4.98 -12.22 14.35
C ARG A 254 6.26 -13.02 14.12
N ASN A 255 6.18 -14.32 13.83
CA ASN A 255 7.33 -15.16 13.52
C ASN A 255 7.70 -15.13 12.03
N ILE A 256 6.77 -14.68 11.17
CA ILE A 256 6.97 -14.46 9.73
C ILE A 256 7.39 -13.01 9.48
N ALA A 257 6.58 -12.06 9.94
CA ALA A 257 6.81 -10.62 9.79
C ALA A 257 7.82 -10.11 10.83
N THR A 258 9.02 -10.66 10.80
CA THR A 258 10.16 -10.27 11.62
C THR A 258 10.77 -8.94 11.16
N ARG A 259 11.71 -8.38 11.94
CA ARG A 259 12.44 -7.18 11.55
C ARG A 259 13.10 -7.33 10.16
N ASP A 260 13.71 -8.47 9.90
CA ASP A 260 14.37 -8.74 8.60
C ASP A 260 13.36 -8.82 7.45
N ALA A 261 12.15 -9.35 7.69
CA ALA A 261 11.07 -9.33 6.73
C ALA A 261 10.58 -7.89 6.44
N PHE A 262 10.54 -7.00 7.44
CA PHE A 262 10.24 -5.57 7.24
C PHE A 262 11.35 -4.86 6.44
N LEU A 263 12.62 -5.16 6.71
CA LEU A 263 13.74 -4.64 5.93
C LEU A 263 13.67 -5.11 4.47
N ASN A 264 13.34 -6.38 4.22
CA ASN A 264 13.13 -6.94 2.89
C ASN A 264 11.97 -6.23 2.16
N ALA A 265 10.85 -6.03 2.83
CA ALA A 265 9.69 -5.34 2.27
C ALA A 265 10.03 -3.89 1.88
N MET A 266 10.73 -3.16 2.75
CA MET A 266 11.15 -1.79 2.45
C MET A 266 12.20 -1.73 1.33
N THR A 267 13.12 -2.69 1.29
CA THR A 267 14.10 -2.84 0.20
C THR A 267 13.40 -3.06 -1.13
N LEU A 268 12.39 -3.94 -1.18
CA LEU A 268 11.55 -4.12 -2.37
C LEU A 268 10.85 -2.83 -2.77
N ASP A 269 10.22 -2.12 -1.82
CA ASP A 269 9.47 -0.90 -2.11
C ASP A 269 10.34 0.18 -2.75
N ILE A 270 11.56 0.35 -2.22
CA ILE A 270 12.58 1.25 -2.78
C ILE A 270 12.99 0.80 -4.19
N ALA A 271 13.24 -0.50 -4.38
CA ALA A 271 13.70 -1.04 -5.66
C ALA A 271 12.66 -0.99 -6.77
N MET A 272 11.37 -0.99 -6.42
CA MET A 272 10.27 -0.88 -7.40
C MET A 272 9.69 0.54 -7.53
N GLY A 273 10.25 1.52 -6.80
CA GLY A 273 9.74 2.88 -6.78
C GLY A 273 8.29 2.96 -6.34
N GLY A 274 7.96 2.27 -5.25
CA GLY A 274 6.62 2.15 -4.70
C GLY A 274 6.07 3.47 -4.15
N SER A 275 4.95 3.38 -3.45
CA SER A 275 4.28 4.54 -2.88
C SER A 275 4.93 5.01 -1.58
N THR A 276 5.07 6.33 -1.37
CA THR A 276 5.50 6.89 -0.09
C THR A 276 4.56 6.55 1.07
N ASN A 277 3.30 6.22 0.78
CA ASN A 277 2.32 5.80 1.79
C ASN A 277 2.70 4.47 2.48
N THR A 278 3.45 3.60 1.79
CA THR A 278 3.93 2.34 2.37
C THR A 278 4.80 2.57 3.60
N ILE A 279 5.55 3.67 3.65
CA ILE A 279 6.35 4.06 4.82
C ILE A 279 5.45 4.22 6.05
N LEU A 280 4.35 5.01 5.93
CA LEU A 280 3.38 5.14 7.01
C LEU A 280 2.80 3.79 7.44
N HIS A 281 2.51 2.93 6.46
CA HIS A 281 1.86 1.66 6.72
C HIS A 281 2.80 0.65 7.36
N LEU A 282 4.04 0.52 6.88
CA LEU A 282 5.03 -0.38 7.48
C LEU A 282 5.38 0.03 8.91
N LEU A 283 5.56 1.33 9.18
CA LEU A 283 5.77 1.84 10.54
C LEU A 283 4.60 1.50 11.46
N ALA A 284 3.36 1.65 10.98
CA ALA A 284 2.16 1.31 11.73
C ALA A 284 2.06 -0.19 12.03
N ILE A 285 2.30 -1.05 11.03
CA ILE A 285 2.26 -2.52 11.18
C ILE A 285 3.36 -2.99 12.12
N ALA A 286 4.57 -2.44 12.01
CA ALA A 286 5.69 -2.75 12.88
C ALA A 286 5.39 -2.39 14.34
N GLN A 287 4.78 -1.23 14.58
CA GLN A 287 4.36 -0.81 15.92
C GLN A 287 3.35 -1.81 16.54
N GLU A 288 2.35 -2.25 15.78
CA GLU A 288 1.36 -3.24 16.25
C GLU A 288 1.96 -4.61 16.55
N GLY A 289 3.03 -4.96 15.86
CA GLY A 289 3.79 -6.20 16.06
C GLY A 289 4.91 -6.09 17.09
N GLU A 290 5.14 -4.90 17.67
CA GLU A 290 6.28 -4.62 18.55
C GLU A 290 7.64 -4.88 17.85
N VAL A 291 7.70 -4.67 16.53
CA VAL A 291 8.90 -4.83 15.72
C VAL A 291 9.66 -3.51 15.69
N GLU A 292 10.95 -3.54 16.06
CA GLU A 292 11.82 -2.37 15.98
C GLU A 292 12.15 -2.05 14.52
N PHE A 293 11.35 -1.16 13.92
CA PHE A 293 11.51 -0.68 12.55
C PHE A 293 11.17 0.81 12.49
N THR A 294 12.09 1.61 11.98
CA THR A 294 12.05 3.08 12.11
C THR A 294 12.33 3.79 10.79
N LEU A 295 12.05 5.09 10.75
CA LEU A 295 12.38 5.94 9.61
C LEU A 295 13.89 5.97 9.30
N ASN A 296 14.76 5.77 10.33
CA ASN A 296 16.21 5.66 10.14
C ASN A 296 16.59 4.40 9.36
N ASP A 297 15.93 3.26 9.61
CA ASP A 297 16.14 2.04 8.82
C ASP A 297 15.81 2.29 7.35
N ILE A 298 14.73 3.02 7.08
CA ILE A 298 14.29 3.38 5.73
C ILE A 298 15.32 4.29 5.05
N ASP A 299 15.85 5.30 5.76
CA ASP A 299 16.90 6.16 5.23
C ASP A 299 18.16 5.36 4.87
N LEU A 300 18.61 4.48 5.75
CA LEU A 300 19.77 3.63 5.50
C LEU A 300 19.60 2.71 4.29
N LEU A 301 18.42 2.11 4.12
CA LEU A 301 18.11 1.30 2.94
C LEU A 301 18.07 2.14 1.67
N SER A 302 17.44 3.31 1.72
CA SER A 302 17.28 4.19 0.55
C SER A 302 18.61 4.68 -0.04
N ARG A 303 19.70 4.64 0.74
CA ARG A 303 21.06 5.00 0.29
C ARG A 303 21.79 3.86 -0.42
N LYS A 304 21.30 2.62 -0.32
CA LYS A 304 22.00 1.41 -0.80
C LYS A 304 21.24 0.72 -1.92
N VAL A 305 19.93 0.81 -1.90
CA VAL A 305 19.04 0.04 -2.78
C VAL A 305 18.80 0.80 -4.09
N PRO A 306 19.19 0.26 -5.25
CA PRO A 306 18.90 0.87 -6.55
C PRO A 306 17.45 0.64 -6.98
N CYS A 307 16.96 1.45 -7.92
CA CYS A 307 15.67 1.21 -8.57
C CYS A 307 15.83 0.17 -9.69
N LEU A 308 15.28 -1.03 -9.49
CA LEU A 308 15.40 -2.17 -10.41
C LEU A 308 14.15 -2.39 -11.26
N CYS A 309 13.00 -1.87 -10.82
CA CYS A 309 11.73 -1.98 -11.55
C CYS A 309 11.04 -0.62 -11.54
N MET A 310 10.57 -0.18 -12.71
CA MET A 310 9.87 1.09 -12.84
C MET A 310 8.55 0.85 -13.55
N LEU A 311 7.45 1.11 -12.84
CA LEU A 311 6.07 0.90 -13.30
C LEU A 311 5.30 2.21 -13.35
N ALA A 312 4.14 2.23 -14.02
CA ALA A 312 3.23 3.35 -13.95
C ALA A 312 2.95 3.72 -12.47
N PRO A 313 2.93 5.00 -12.11
CA PRO A 313 2.95 6.20 -12.96
C PRO A 313 4.36 6.72 -13.33
N ASN A 314 5.42 6.07 -12.86
CA ASN A 314 6.80 6.52 -13.09
C ASN A 314 7.26 6.27 -14.53
N THR A 315 6.55 5.42 -15.28
CA THR A 315 6.73 5.15 -16.71
C THR A 315 5.40 4.89 -17.39
N GLN A 316 5.29 5.20 -18.68
CA GLN A 316 4.14 4.80 -19.50
C GLN A 316 4.31 3.39 -20.11
N ARG A 317 5.50 2.79 -19.99
CA ARG A 317 5.85 1.55 -20.70
C ARG A 317 5.35 0.31 -19.99
N TYR A 318 5.41 0.28 -18.67
CA TYR A 318 5.13 -0.90 -17.86
C TYR A 318 4.08 -0.62 -16.79
N SER A 319 3.18 -1.57 -16.59
CA SER A 319 2.24 -1.65 -15.48
C SER A 319 2.50 -2.92 -14.65
N VAL A 320 1.65 -3.22 -13.68
CA VAL A 320 1.84 -4.40 -12.81
C VAL A 320 1.77 -5.73 -13.59
N GLN A 321 0.99 -5.79 -14.67
CA GLN A 321 0.89 -6.97 -15.52
C GLN A 321 2.21 -7.29 -16.26
N GLU A 322 2.99 -6.29 -16.67
CA GLU A 322 4.32 -6.49 -17.24
C GLU A 322 5.35 -6.88 -16.17
N CYS A 323 5.21 -6.37 -14.94
CA CYS A 323 6.01 -6.84 -13.81
C CYS A 323 5.75 -8.33 -13.54
N ASN A 324 4.47 -8.77 -13.54
CA ASN A 324 4.13 -10.19 -13.43
C ASN A 324 4.85 -11.02 -14.51
N ARG A 325 4.75 -10.62 -15.78
CA ARG A 325 5.43 -11.27 -16.91
C ARG A 325 6.95 -11.38 -16.72
N ALA A 326 7.55 -10.44 -15.98
CA ALA A 326 8.99 -10.39 -15.71
C ALA A 326 9.43 -11.21 -14.47
N GLY A 327 8.53 -11.95 -13.83
CA GLY A 327 8.78 -12.75 -12.63
C GLY A 327 8.22 -12.15 -11.34
N GLY A 328 7.45 -11.07 -11.45
CA GLY A 328 6.72 -10.47 -10.33
C GLY A 328 7.61 -10.02 -9.18
N ILE A 329 7.09 -10.10 -7.98
CA ILE A 329 7.75 -9.63 -6.76
C ILE A 329 9.00 -10.46 -6.45
N LEU A 330 8.90 -11.78 -6.54
CA LEU A 330 10.05 -12.67 -6.32
C LEU A 330 11.16 -12.46 -7.37
N GLY A 331 10.81 -12.06 -8.60
CA GLY A 331 11.78 -11.70 -9.63
C GLY A 331 12.61 -10.45 -9.24
N ILE A 332 11.98 -9.42 -8.67
CA ILE A 332 12.69 -8.23 -8.15
C ILE A 332 13.56 -8.63 -6.95
N MET A 333 12.99 -9.40 -6.02
CA MET A 333 13.70 -9.84 -4.81
C MET A 333 14.91 -10.72 -5.15
N ASN A 334 14.81 -11.57 -6.18
CA ASN A 334 15.92 -12.39 -6.65
C ASN A 334 17.10 -11.54 -7.16
N GLU A 335 16.82 -10.46 -7.90
CA GLU A 335 17.87 -9.52 -8.33
C GLU A 335 18.49 -8.76 -7.13
N LEU A 336 17.69 -8.40 -6.12
CA LEU A 336 18.19 -7.81 -4.87
C LEU A 336 19.05 -8.79 -4.07
N ASN A 337 18.66 -10.07 -4.02
CA ASN A 337 19.39 -11.13 -3.32
C ASN A 337 20.77 -11.37 -3.93
N LYS A 338 20.90 -11.33 -5.25
CA LYS A 338 22.20 -11.39 -5.95
C LYS A 338 23.18 -10.30 -5.51
N GLY A 339 22.65 -9.17 -5.01
CA GLY A 339 23.43 -8.07 -4.43
C GLY A 339 23.62 -8.11 -2.93
N ASN A 340 23.15 -9.16 -2.25
CA ASN A 340 23.12 -9.25 -0.79
C ASN A 340 22.39 -8.06 -0.13
N LEU A 341 21.31 -7.60 -0.72
CA LEU A 341 20.52 -6.46 -0.24
C LEU A 341 19.30 -6.88 0.59
N ILE A 342 19.00 -8.17 0.66
CA ILE A 342 17.88 -8.73 1.44
C ILE A 342 18.31 -9.93 2.26
N HIS A 343 17.46 -10.34 3.21
CA HIS A 343 17.62 -11.50 4.08
C HIS A 343 16.82 -12.67 3.49
N GLY A 344 17.50 -13.65 2.90
CA GLY A 344 16.87 -14.78 2.20
C GLY A 344 16.36 -15.88 3.11
N ASP A 345 16.81 -15.94 4.36
CA ASP A 345 16.47 -16.97 5.35
C ASP A 345 15.17 -16.72 6.12
N VAL A 346 14.49 -15.59 5.86
CA VAL A 346 13.19 -15.28 6.50
C VAL A 346 12.12 -16.28 6.08
N LEU A 347 11.28 -16.64 7.05
CA LEU A 347 10.17 -17.59 6.84
C LEU A 347 9.02 -16.93 6.09
N ARG A 348 8.27 -17.78 5.37
CA ARG A 348 7.04 -17.41 4.68
C ARG A 348 5.89 -18.28 5.17
N VAL A 349 4.68 -17.79 4.94
CA VAL A 349 3.43 -18.45 5.35
C VAL A 349 3.21 -19.83 4.70
N ASP A 350 3.82 -20.07 3.52
CA ASP A 350 3.79 -21.35 2.80
C ASP A 350 4.76 -22.39 3.37
N GLY A 351 5.58 -22.00 4.34
CA GLY A 351 6.56 -22.84 5.01
C GLY A 351 7.93 -22.86 4.34
N LEU A 352 8.10 -22.13 3.24
CA LEU A 352 9.39 -21.92 2.60
C LEU A 352 10.14 -20.75 3.25
N THR A 353 11.46 -20.77 3.12
CA THR A 353 12.24 -19.54 3.25
C THR A 353 12.10 -18.68 2.00
N LEU A 354 12.48 -17.41 2.09
CA LEU A 354 12.46 -16.53 0.92
C LEU A 354 13.43 -17.01 -0.16
N ASP A 355 14.61 -17.53 0.21
CA ASP A 355 15.58 -18.12 -0.73
C ASP A 355 14.97 -19.31 -1.50
N GLU A 356 14.31 -20.22 -0.79
CA GLU A 356 13.62 -21.37 -1.41
C GLU A 356 12.50 -20.93 -2.36
N ALA A 357 11.73 -19.90 -1.98
CA ALA A 357 10.69 -19.36 -2.84
C ALA A 357 11.27 -18.67 -4.08
N MET A 358 12.34 -17.87 -3.94
CA MET A 358 13.00 -17.26 -5.09
C MET A 358 13.56 -18.32 -6.04
N GLU A 359 14.13 -19.41 -5.50
CA GLU A 359 14.64 -20.52 -6.29
C GLU A 359 13.52 -21.25 -7.05
N GLU A 360 12.38 -21.53 -6.40
CA GLU A 360 11.23 -22.21 -7.02
C GLU A 360 10.58 -21.39 -8.14
N TYR A 361 10.48 -20.07 -7.95
CA TYR A 361 9.75 -19.17 -8.86
C TYR A 361 10.65 -18.40 -9.83
N ASP A 362 11.93 -18.72 -9.94
CA ASP A 362 12.86 -18.04 -10.85
C ASP A 362 12.57 -18.38 -12.33
N ILE A 363 12.12 -17.37 -13.07
CA ILE A 363 11.82 -17.48 -14.50
C ILE A 363 13.05 -17.36 -15.41
N THR A 364 14.23 -17.05 -14.87
CA THR A 364 15.47 -16.92 -15.65
C THR A 364 16.16 -18.27 -15.87
N LYS A 365 15.67 -19.32 -15.22
CA LYS A 365 16.16 -20.70 -15.38
C LYS A 365 15.77 -21.28 -16.74
N THR A 366 16.59 -22.20 -17.21
CA THR A 366 16.32 -22.96 -18.45
C THR A 366 15.01 -23.74 -18.40
N THR A 367 14.66 -24.25 -17.21
CA THR A 367 13.39 -24.94 -16.95
C THR A 367 12.73 -24.31 -15.73
N ILE A 368 11.55 -23.75 -15.93
CA ILE A 368 10.75 -23.16 -14.86
C ILE A 368 9.78 -24.20 -14.27
N THR A 369 9.43 -24.01 -13.00
CA THR A 369 8.43 -24.87 -12.32
C THR A 369 7.03 -24.65 -12.90
N SER A 370 6.15 -25.64 -12.72
CA SER A 370 4.74 -25.51 -13.14
C SER A 370 4.01 -24.37 -12.40
N ASN A 371 4.41 -24.08 -11.17
CA ASN A 371 3.85 -22.96 -10.39
C ASN A 371 4.29 -21.61 -10.98
N ALA A 372 5.58 -21.44 -11.28
CA ALA A 372 6.09 -20.23 -11.92
C ALA A 372 5.47 -20.03 -13.31
N ASP A 373 5.38 -21.10 -14.14
CA ASP A 373 4.73 -21.06 -15.45
C ASP A 373 3.28 -20.58 -15.35
N ARG A 374 2.52 -21.16 -14.42
CA ARG A 374 1.11 -20.79 -14.19
C ARG A 374 0.95 -19.33 -13.83
N ILE A 375 1.77 -18.82 -12.90
CA ILE A 375 1.64 -17.46 -12.35
C ILE A 375 2.12 -16.40 -13.36
N TYR A 376 3.30 -16.56 -13.92
CA TYR A 376 3.95 -15.49 -14.68
C TYR A 376 3.55 -15.42 -16.15
N HIS A 377 2.92 -16.45 -16.70
CA HIS A 377 2.29 -16.38 -18.02
C HIS A 377 0.88 -15.76 -17.98
N SER A 378 0.38 -15.28 -16.83
CA SER A 378 -0.94 -14.63 -16.73
C SER A 378 -0.93 -13.31 -17.47
N ALA A 379 -1.62 -13.25 -18.63
CA ALA A 379 -1.70 -12.07 -19.48
C ALA A 379 -3.04 -11.34 -19.33
N PRO A 380 -3.14 -10.04 -19.69
CA PRO A 380 -4.41 -9.32 -19.71
C PRO A 380 -5.35 -9.83 -20.81
N GLY A 381 -6.65 -9.88 -20.50
CA GLY A 381 -7.70 -10.24 -21.46
C GLY A 381 -8.08 -9.10 -22.41
N ARG A 382 -7.68 -7.87 -22.09
CA ARG A 382 -7.92 -6.63 -22.87
C ARG A 382 -9.39 -6.38 -23.16
N ARG A 383 -10.25 -6.66 -22.19
CA ARG A 383 -11.69 -6.40 -22.24
C ARG A 383 -12.19 -5.93 -20.89
N PHE A 384 -13.27 -5.14 -20.89
CA PHE A 384 -13.95 -4.78 -19.66
C PHE A 384 -14.52 -6.02 -18.98
N SER A 385 -14.23 -6.20 -17.68
CA SER A 385 -14.84 -7.23 -16.86
C SER A 385 -14.77 -6.89 -15.38
N THR A 386 -15.87 -7.11 -14.67
CA THR A 386 -15.95 -7.01 -13.21
C THR A 386 -15.96 -8.38 -12.52
N GLU A 387 -15.77 -9.47 -13.28
CA GLU A 387 -15.82 -10.83 -12.79
C GLU A 387 -14.41 -11.39 -12.57
N MET A 388 -14.15 -11.96 -11.38
CA MET A 388 -12.90 -12.66 -11.11
C MET A 388 -12.76 -13.87 -12.04
N GLY A 389 -11.55 -14.12 -12.53
CA GLY A 389 -11.24 -15.30 -13.32
C GLY A 389 -11.99 -15.40 -14.65
N SER A 390 -12.52 -14.27 -15.16
CA SER A 390 -13.31 -14.23 -16.41
C SER A 390 -12.47 -14.46 -17.68
N GLN A 391 -11.13 -14.54 -17.57
CA GLN A 391 -10.24 -14.77 -18.71
C GLN A 391 -9.04 -15.64 -18.32
N ASP A 392 -8.39 -16.26 -19.32
CA ASP A 392 -7.25 -17.18 -19.18
C ASP A 392 -6.16 -16.93 -20.22
N THR A 393 -6.04 -15.69 -20.69
CA THR A 393 -5.04 -15.29 -21.68
C THR A 393 -3.63 -15.50 -21.14
N ARG A 394 -2.74 -16.01 -21.99
CA ARG A 394 -1.34 -16.28 -21.63
C ARG A 394 -0.39 -15.44 -22.46
N TRP A 395 0.69 -14.97 -21.83
CA TRP A 395 1.83 -14.45 -22.56
C TRP A 395 2.49 -15.56 -23.37
N GLU A 396 2.87 -15.27 -24.60
CA GLU A 396 3.63 -16.20 -25.43
C GLU A 396 5.04 -16.43 -24.87
N ASN A 397 5.68 -15.35 -24.40
CA ASN A 397 7.02 -15.38 -23.82
C ASN A 397 7.07 -14.55 -22.55
N LEU A 398 7.85 -15.02 -21.55
CA LEU A 398 8.18 -14.25 -20.35
C LEU A 398 9.23 -13.16 -20.68
N ASP A 399 9.29 -12.13 -19.85
CA ASP A 399 10.31 -11.09 -19.92
C ASP A 399 11.48 -11.46 -19.00
N THR A 400 12.47 -12.13 -19.57
CA THR A 400 13.71 -12.53 -18.87
C THR A 400 14.87 -11.57 -19.08
N ASP A 401 14.65 -10.47 -19.83
CA ASP A 401 15.68 -9.46 -20.10
C ASP A 401 15.95 -8.60 -18.87
N ARG A 402 17.05 -8.89 -18.19
CA ARG A 402 17.50 -8.13 -17.01
C ARG A 402 18.31 -6.88 -17.35
N THR A 403 18.58 -6.64 -18.64
CA THR A 403 19.35 -5.48 -19.12
C THR A 403 18.44 -4.30 -19.48
N ALA A 404 17.38 -4.56 -20.24
CA ALA A 404 16.48 -3.53 -20.79
C ALA A 404 14.99 -3.83 -20.57
N GLY A 405 14.65 -4.95 -19.91
CA GLY A 405 13.29 -5.38 -19.59
C GLY A 405 12.64 -4.58 -18.46
N CYS A 406 11.50 -5.08 -18.00
CA CYS A 406 10.73 -4.47 -16.90
C CYS A 406 11.50 -4.54 -15.57
N ILE A 407 12.02 -5.72 -15.21
CA ILE A 407 12.89 -5.93 -14.05
C ILE A 407 14.33 -5.97 -14.54
N ARG A 408 15.20 -5.15 -13.95
CA ARG A 408 16.60 -5.04 -14.33
C ARG A 408 17.52 -5.59 -13.24
N ASP A 409 18.71 -6.03 -13.64
CA ASP A 409 19.76 -6.39 -12.71
C ASP A 409 20.43 -5.14 -12.10
N LEU A 410 21.31 -5.34 -11.11
CA LEU A 410 21.99 -4.27 -10.40
C LEU A 410 22.89 -3.41 -11.29
N ALA A 411 23.50 -4.00 -12.35
CA ALA A 411 24.38 -3.28 -13.26
C ALA A 411 23.60 -2.34 -14.20
N HIS A 412 22.34 -2.68 -14.49
CA HIS A 412 21.47 -1.97 -15.43
C HIS A 412 20.29 -1.26 -14.74
N ALA A 413 20.37 -1.05 -13.41
CA ALA A 413 19.34 -0.37 -12.63
C ALA A 413 18.90 0.95 -13.30
N TYR A 414 17.61 1.27 -13.16
CA TYR A 414 17.04 2.55 -13.67
C TYR A 414 17.71 3.76 -13.04
N THR A 415 17.97 3.68 -11.72
CA THR A 415 18.76 4.66 -10.96
C THR A 415 19.60 3.92 -9.92
N LYS A 416 20.79 4.46 -9.62
CA LYS A 416 21.67 3.92 -8.56
C LYS A 416 21.16 4.26 -7.15
N ASP A 417 20.51 5.41 -6.99
CA ASP A 417 19.72 5.77 -5.81
C ASP A 417 18.34 5.15 -5.93
N GLY A 418 17.78 4.70 -4.81
CA GLY A 418 16.46 4.09 -4.76
C GLY A 418 15.34 5.02 -5.18
N GLY A 419 14.14 4.46 -5.35
CA GLY A 419 12.94 5.21 -5.73
C GLY A 419 12.38 6.13 -4.65
N LEU A 420 12.89 6.06 -3.41
CA LEU A 420 12.44 6.81 -2.24
C LEU A 420 13.63 7.37 -1.46
N ALA A 421 13.44 8.49 -0.77
CA ALA A 421 14.42 9.06 0.15
C ALA A 421 13.77 9.72 1.35
N VAL A 422 14.47 9.68 2.49
CA VAL A 422 14.12 10.42 3.70
C VAL A 422 15.03 11.64 3.80
N LEU A 423 14.43 12.82 4.05
CA LEU A 423 15.19 14.06 4.26
C LEU A 423 14.95 14.57 5.68
N PHE A 424 15.95 15.26 6.23
CA PHE A 424 15.92 15.88 7.55
C PHE A 424 16.36 17.34 7.46
N GLY A 425 16.00 18.15 8.45
CA GLY A 425 16.41 19.54 8.53
C GLY A 425 15.54 20.37 9.44
N ASN A 426 15.75 21.68 9.46
CA ASN A 426 15.04 22.56 10.38
C ASN A 426 13.52 22.66 10.09
N ILE A 427 13.06 22.26 8.89
CA ILE A 427 11.63 22.13 8.56
C ILE A 427 11.08 20.78 9.03
N ALA A 428 11.88 19.72 8.94
CA ALA A 428 11.49 18.34 9.16
C ALA A 428 12.42 17.67 10.19
N LEU A 429 12.27 18.05 11.45
CA LEU A 429 13.14 17.59 12.55
C LEU A 429 13.09 16.06 12.73
N ASN A 430 11.92 15.46 12.54
CA ASN A 430 11.71 14.00 12.61
C ASN A 430 11.73 13.33 11.23
N GLY A 431 12.01 14.09 10.17
CA GLY A 431 12.09 13.60 8.81
C GLY A 431 10.88 13.91 7.95
N CYS A 432 11.06 13.69 6.67
CA CYS A 432 10.04 13.76 5.61
C CYS A 432 10.44 12.83 4.47
N VAL A 433 9.53 12.60 3.53
CA VAL A 433 9.70 11.58 2.48
C VAL A 433 9.53 12.18 1.09
N VAL A 434 10.38 11.77 0.16
CA VAL A 434 10.30 12.11 -1.25
C VAL A 434 10.40 10.85 -2.12
N LYS A 435 9.55 10.77 -3.17
CA LYS A 435 9.62 9.73 -4.19
C LYS A 435 10.61 10.17 -5.27
N THR A 436 11.87 9.78 -5.12
CA THR A 436 12.97 10.21 -6.01
C THR A 436 12.86 9.65 -7.42
N ALA A 437 12.22 8.48 -7.59
CA ALA A 437 11.96 7.88 -8.90
C ALA A 437 11.13 8.79 -9.84
N GLY A 438 10.36 9.73 -9.28
CA GLY A 438 9.54 10.70 -10.02
C GLY A 438 10.15 12.09 -10.16
N VAL A 439 11.36 12.33 -9.64
CA VAL A 439 12.01 13.66 -9.62
C VAL A 439 13.04 13.77 -10.74
N ASP A 440 12.89 14.81 -11.58
CA ASP A 440 13.93 15.14 -12.58
C ASP A 440 15.24 15.48 -11.85
N PRO A 441 16.39 14.92 -12.25
CA PRO A 441 17.68 15.19 -11.62
C PRO A 441 18.05 16.67 -11.48
N VAL A 442 17.54 17.52 -12.34
CA VAL A 442 17.76 18.98 -12.27
C VAL A 442 17.21 19.60 -10.99
N LEU A 443 16.21 18.96 -10.38
CA LEU A 443 15.58 19.39 -9.12
C LEU A 443 16.12 18.69 -7.87
N TRP A 444 17.10 17.80 -7.98
CA TRP A 444 17.68 17.14 -6.80
C TRP A 444 18.36 18.11 -5.84
N LYS A 445 18.75 19.28 -6.35
CA LYS A 445 19.13 20.44 -5.55
C LYS A 445 18.23 21.61 -5.94
N PHE A 446 17.44 22.08 -5.00
CA PHE A 446 16.49 23.14 -5.23
C PHE A 446 16.66 24.24 -4.18
N SER A 447 16.51 25.50 -4.62
CA SER A 447 16.41 26.66 -3.72
C SER A 447 15.42 27.64 -4.31
N GLY A 448 14.38 28.00 -3.56
CA GLY A 448 13.34 28.89 -4.06
C GLY A 448 12.44 29.49 -2.98
N PRO A 449 11.75 30.58 -3.29
CA PRO A 449 10.85 31.24 -2.34
C PRO A 449 9.60 30.39 -2.09
N ALA A 450 9.17 30.36 -0.83
CA ALA A 450 7.94 29.71 -0.40
C ALA A 450 6.70 30.50 -0.86
N VAL A 451 5.67 29.78 -1.30
CA VAL A 451 4.30 30.28 -1.46
C VAL A 451 3.41 29.38 -0.60
N VAL A 452 2.89 29.94 0.50
CA VAL A 452 2.26 29.17 1.58
C VAL A 452 0.74 29.13 1.43
N PHE A 453 0.20 27.94 1.58
CA PHE A 453 -1.24 27.64 1.63
C PHE A 453 -1.55 26.79 2.86
N ASP A 454 -2.72 26.97 3.45
CA ASP A 454 -3.19 26.17 4.59
C ASP A 454 -4.27 25.14 4.21
N SER A 455 -4.43 24.88 2.91
CA SER A 455 -5.28 23.82 2.36
C SER A 455 -4.86 23.38 0.97
N GLN A 456 -5.23 22.14 0.63
CA GLN A 456 -5.07 21.61 -0.74
C GLN A 456 -5.85 22.46 -1.75
N GLU A 457 -7.09 22.84 -1.41
CA GLU A 457 -7.98 23.60 -2.30
C GLU A 457 -7.40 24.95 -2.67
N ASP A 458 -6.89 25.69 -1.67
CA ASP A 458 -6.26 26.99 -1.91
C ASP A 458 -4.96 26.85 -2.72
N ALA A 459 -4.19 25.80 -2.48
CA ALA A 459 -3.01 25.52 -3.29
C ALA A 459 -3.38 25.20 -4.74
N CYS A 460 -4.40 24.38 -4.99
CA CYS A 460 -4.90 24.08 -6.33
C CYS A 460 -5.36 25.36 -7.04
N ASN A 461 -6.15 26.19 -6.38
CA ASN A 461 -6.60 27.49 -6.93
C ASN A 461 -5.42 28.41 -7.23
N GLY A 462 -4.43 28.47 -6.34
CA GLY A 462 -3.21 29.27 -6.52
C GLY A 462 -2.38 28.82 -7.72
N ILE A 463 -2.26 27.51 -7.94
CA ILE A 463 -1.54 26.93 -9.08
C ILE A 463 -2.27 27.28 -10.38
N LEU A 464 -3.57 26.97 -10.48
CA LEU A 464 -4.36 27.18 -11.71
C LEU A 464 -4.52 28.65 -12.07
N SER A 465 -4.60 29.56 -11.09
CA SER A 465 -4.66 31.01 -11.32
C SER A 465 -3.33 31.62 -11.78
N GLY A 466 -2.25 30.83 -11.83
CA GLY A 466 -0.92 31.30 -12.21
C GLY A 466 -0.23 32.15 -11.11
N LYS A 467 -0.63 32.02 -9.84
CA LYS A 467 0.07 32.62 -8.69
C LYS A 467 1.47 32.01 -8.55
N ILE A 468 1.62 30.70 -8.81
CA ILE A 468 2.89 29.99 -8.74
C ILE A 468 3.74 30.28 -9.98
N LYS A 469 5.00 30.60 -9.75
CA LYS A 469 5.98 30.92 -10.79
C LYS A 469 7.10 29.88 -10.81
N LYS A 470 7.82 29.82 -11.93
CA LYS A 470 9.01 28.97 -12.05
C LYS A 470 10.03 29.31 -10.96
N GLY A 471 10.45 28.34 -10.19
CA GLY A 471 11.40 28.46 -9.10
C GLY A 471 10.75 28.57 -7.72
N ASP A 472 9.42 28.63 -7.61
CA ASP A 472 8.72 28.68 -6.34
C ASP A 472 8.69 27.30 -5.64
N CYS A 473 8.65 27.34 -4.32
CA CYS A 473 8.31 26.21 -3.46
C CYS A 473 6.87 26.36 -2.94
N VAL A 474 5.96 25.54 -3.40
CA VAL A 474 4.59 25.48 -2.87
C VAL A 474 4.63 24.80 -1.51
N VAL A 475 4.14 25.45 -0.47
CA VAL A 475 4.09 24.93 0.91
C VAL A 475 2.64 24.76 1.31
N ILE A 476 2.21 23.51 1.55
CA ILE A 476 0.85 23.20 2.04
C ILE A 476 0.95 22.73 3.48
N THR A 477 0.36 23.45 4.40
CA THR A 477 0.40 23.18 5.85
C THR A 477 -0.93 22.72 6.40
N HIS A 478 -0.92 22.14 7.61
CA HIS A 478 -2.12 21.67 8.31
C HIS A 478 -2.91 20.58 7.56
N GLU A 479 -2.22 19.75 6.79
CA GLU A 479 -2.77 18.56 6.13
C GLU A 479 -2.22 17.26 6.74
N GLY A 480 -1.51 17.34 7.87
CA GLY A 480 -0.98 16.20 8.59
C GLY A 480 -2.04 15.37 9.34
N PRO A 481 -1.60 14.33 10.09
CA PRO A 481 -2.51 13.43 10.82
C PRO A 481 -3.50 14.15 11.72
N LYS A 482 -3.07 15.17 12.47
CA LYS A 482 -3.93 15.98 13.35
C LYS A 482 -4.59 17.13 12.62
N GLY A 483 -3.81 17.84 11.80
CA GLY A 483 -4.23 19.11 11.18
C GLY A 483 -5.25 18.92 10.08
N GLY A 484 -5.18 17.82 9.34
CA GLY A 484 -6.09 17.44 8.30
C GLY A 484 -7.56 17.43 8.73
N PRO A 485 -7.99 16.78 9.81
CA PRO A 485 -7.36 15.56 10.33
C PRO A 485 -7.51 14.39 9.36
N GLY A 486 -6.67 13.38 9.53
CA GLY A 486 -6.69 12.20 8.65
C GLY A 486 -5.67 12.25 7.52
N MET A 487 -4.80 13.27 7.50
CA MET A 487 -3.65 13.36 6.58
C MET A 487 -4.05 13.05 5.14
N GLN A 488 -4.92 13.88 4.56
CA GLN A 488 -5.47 13.61 3.23
C GLN A 488 -4.37 13.39 2.18
N GLU A 489 -4.61 12.43 1.30
CA GLU A 489 -3.72 12.12 0.20
C GLU A 489 -3.96 13.09 -0.95
N MET A 490 -2.91 13.75 -1.41
CA MET A 490 -3.00 14.78 -2.42
C MET A 490 -2.40 14.31 -3.74
N LEU A 491 -3.15 14.49 -4.84
CA LEU A 491 -2.69 14.25 -6.20
C LEU A 491 -2.92 15.47 -7.09
N TYR A 492 -4.00 16.21 -6.87
CA TYR A 492 -4.36 17.38 -7.69
C TYR A 492 -3.31 18.48 -7.69
N PRO A 493 -2.71 18.92 -6.55
CA PRO A 493 -1.69 19.96 -6.59
C PRO A 493 -0.49 19.59 -7.47
N THR A 494 -0.03 18.33 -7.40
CA THR A 494 1.09 17.83 -8.20
C THR A 494 0.73 17.69 -9.67
N SER A 495 -0.49 17.25 -9.97
CA SER A 495 -1.02 17.15 -11.33
C SER A 495 -1.16 18.53 -11.97
N TYR A 496 -1.65 19.52 -11.22
CA TYR A 496 -1.81 20.89 -11.72
C TYR A 496 -0.46 21.60 -11.94
N ILE A 497 0.53 21.39 -11.05
CA ILE A 497 1.90 21.88 -11.29
C ILE A 497 2.43 21.31 -12.61
N LYS A 498 2.17 20.04 -12.91
CA LYS A 498 2.56 19.41 -14.16
C LYS A 498 1.80 19.96 -15.37
N SER A 499 0.47 20.12 -15.26
CA SER A 499 -0.37 20.68 -16.33
C SER A 499 0.01 22.13 -16.66
N MET A 500 0.46 22.90 -15.68
CA MET A 500 0.96 24.27 -15.86
C MET A 500 2.42 24.33 -16.34
N HIS A 501 3.02 23.19 -16.75
CA HIS A 501 4.42 23.06 -17.19
C HIS A 501 5.47 23.48 -16.15
N LEU A 502 5.13 23.44 -14.86
CA LEU A 502 6.00 23.82 -13.75
C LEU A 502 6.69 22.61 -13.09
N GLY A 503 6.37 21.38 -13.48
CA GLY A 503 6.82 20.14 -12.81
C GLY A 503 8.33 19.90 -12.82
N LYS A 504 9.09 20.59 -13.68
CA LYS A 504 10.56 20.57 -13.72
C LYS A 504 11.19 21.86 -13.16
N ALA A 505 10.43 22.69 -12.49
CA ALA A 505 10.88 24.03 -12.07
C ALA A 505 10.45 24.41 -10.66
N CYS A 506 9.44 23.78 -10.08
CA CYS A 506 8.92 24.08 -8.77
C CYS A 506 9.06 22.88 -7.83
N ALA A 507 9.15 23.17 -6.52
CA ALA A 507 9.01 22.17 -5.47
C ALA A 507 7.61 22.29 -4.82
N LEU A 508 7.15 21.20 -4.21
CA LEU A 508 5.95 21.18 -3.37
C LEU A 508 6.28 20.41 -2.08
N ILE A 509 6.01 21.03 -0.93
CA ILE A 509 6.26 20.43 0.38
C ILE A 509 5.02 20.49 1.26
N THR A 510 4.80 19.47 2.11
CA THR A 510 3.62 19.39 2.98
C THR A 510 3.82 18.51 4.20
N ASP A 511 3.10 18.79 5.29
CA ASP A 511 2.92 17.87 6.41
C ASP A 511 1.83 16.82 6.16
N GLY A 512 1.09 16.93 5.05
CA GLY A 512 0.22 15.91 4.51
C GLY A 512 0.98 14.81 3.75
N ARG A 513 0.30 14.10 2.86
CA ARG A 513 0.90 13.04 2.03
C ARG A 513 0.49 13.15 0.58
N PHE A 514 1.28 12.54 -0.27
CA PHE A 514 1.00 12.50 -1.70
C PHE A 514 0.61 11.09 -2.15
N SER A 515 -0.22 11.04 -3.19
CA SER A 515 -0.57 9.79 -3.86
C SER A 515 0.66 9.12 -4.46
N GLY A 516 0.64 7.78 -4.54
CA GLY A 516 1.61 7.01 -5.30
C GLY A 516 1.71 7.43 -6.77
N GLY A 517 0.68 8.09 -7.32
CA GLY A 517 0.64 8.67 -8.66
C GLY A 517 1.42 9.97 -8.84
N THR A 518 1.96 10.53 -7.77
CA THR A 518 2.68 11.81 -7.78
C THR A 518 4.02 11.72 -8.51
N SER A 519 4.34 12.74 -9.28
CA SER A 519 5.63 12.97 -9.93
C SER A 519 6.09 14.42 -9.73
N GLY A 520 7.39 14.68 -9.94
CA GLY A 520 8.02 15.98 -9.66
C GLY A 520 8.58 16.06 -8.23
N LEU A 521 9.20 17.18 -7.87
CA LEU A 521 9.79 17.38 -6.55
C LEU A 521 8.68 17.65 -5.51
N SER A 522 8.10 16.56 -5.01
CA SER A 522 7.01 16.57 -4.03
C SER A 522 7.45 15.85 -2.76
N ILE A 523 7.52 16.58 -1.64
CA ILE A 523 8.00 16.11 -0.35
C ILE A 523 6.86 16.15 0.65
N GLY A 524 6.45 15.00 1.14
CA GLY A 524 5.39 14.84 2.13
C GLY A 524 5.87 14.31 3.46
N HIS A 525 4.91 14.06 4.36
CA HIS A 525 5.15 13.52 5.70
C HIS A 525 6.08 14.38 6.56
N ILE A 526 6.12 15.69 6.32
CA ILE A 526 6.98 16.59 7.13
C ILE A 526 6.56 16.48 8.59
N SER A 527 7.50 16.08 9.42
CA SER A 527 7.28 15.81 10.84
C SER A 527 8.30 16.56 11.70
N PRO A 528 7.84 17.19 12.79
CA PRO A 528 6.46 17.37 13.27
C PRO A 528 5.59 18.21 12.33
N GLU A 529 4.27 17.86 12.24
CA GLU A 529 3.30 18.61 11.45
C GLU A 529 2.98 20.01 12.05
N ALA A 530 2.45 20.93 11.25
CA ALA A 530 2.09 22.28 11.71
C ALA A 530 1.12 22.26 12.89
N ALA A 531 0.09 21.41 12.88
CA ALA A 531 -0.90 21.29 13.96
C ALA A 531 -0.32 20.71 15.27
N ALA A 532 0.85 20.09 15.22
CA ALA A 532 1.62 19.64 16.38
C ALA A 532 2.75 20.63 16.77
N GLY A 533 2.77 21.84 16.22
CA GLY A 533 3.77 22.86 16.49
C GLY A 533 5.04 22.75 15.63
N GLY A 534 5.03 21.92 14.58
CA GLY A 534 6.16 21.76 13.68
C GLY A 534 6.55 23.03 12.94
N ASN A 535 7.82 23.12 12.56
CA ASN A 535 8.39 24.34 11.96
C ASN A 535 7.82 24.67 10.58
N ILE A 536 7.24 23.69 9.87
CA ILE A 536 6.53 23.94 8.61
C ILE A 536 5.41 24.97 8.79
N GLY A 537 4.74 24.98 9.95
CA GLY A 537 3.69 25.95 10.27
C GLY A 537 4.18 27.37 10.57
N LYS A 538 5.49 27.61 10.61
CA LYS A 538 6.12 28.92 10.83
C LYS A 538 6.63 29.58 9.54
N ILE A 539 6.59 28.86 8.41
CA ILE A 539 7.06 29.34 7.11
C ILE A 539 6.12 30.42 6.59
N LYS A 540 6.68 31.46 5.98
CA LYS A 540 5.97 32.61 5.40
C LYS A 540 6.23 32.69 3.90
N ASP A 541 5.33 33.34 3.18
CA ASP A 541 5.55 33.70 1.76
C ASP A 541 6.89 34.43 1.60
N GLY A 542 7.69 33.99 0.65
CA GLY A 542 9.00 34.54 0.32
C GLY A 542 10.18 33.96 1.10
N ASP A 543 9.96 33.14 2.14
CA ASP A 543 11.05 32.43 2.81
C ASP A 543 11.75 31.49 1.83
N ILE A 544 13.07 31.42 1.84
CA ILE A 544 13.82 30.56 0.93
C ILE A 544 13.87 29.14 1.48
N ILE A 545 13.36 28.19 0.71
CA ILE A 545 13.42 26.76 1.00
C ILE A 545 14.57 26.15 0.23
N GLU A 546 15.44 25.42 0.92
CA GLU A 546 16.57 24.71 0.35
C GLU A 546 16.38 23.19 0.51
N ILE A 547 16.46 22.45 -0.61
CA ILE A 547 16.31 21.00 -0.66
C ILE A 547 17.55 20.44 -1.35
N ASP A 548 18.18 19.45 -0.71
CA ASP A 548 19.32 18.72 -1.27
C ASP A 548 19.09 17.21 -1.07
N ILE A 549 18.52 16.55 -2.08
CA ILE A 549 18.20 15.11 -2.04
C ILE A 549 19.47 14.26 -1.85
N PRO A 550 20.59 14.49 -2.59
CA PRO A 550 21.84 13.77 -2.36
C PRO A 550 22.36 13.84 -0.92
N ASN A 551 22.25 15.01 -0.28
CA ASN A 551 22.67 15.22 1.11
C ASN A 551 21.56 14.98 2.13
N ARG A 552 20.38 14.51 1.68
CA ARG A 552 19.22 14.19 2.55
C ARG A 552 18.80 15.38 3.44
N SER A 553 18.76 16.60 2.89
CA SER A 553 18.43 17.78 3.68
C SER A 553 17.29 18.60 3.11
N ILE A 554 16.49 19.20 4.02
CA ILE A 554 15.42 20.17 3.75
C ILE A 554 15.41 21.25 4.81
N ASN A 555 15.61 22.50 4.40
CA ASN A 555 15.71 23.61 5.33
C ASN A 555 14.98 24.86 4.82
N VAL A 556 14.48 25.69 5.74
CA VAL A 556 14.24 27.10 5.48
C VAL A 556 15.52 27.88 5.84
N LYS A 557 15.87 28.84 5.00
CA LYS A 557 17.10 29.64 5.18
C LYS A 557 16.90 30.73 6.25
N LEU A 558 16.78 30.26 7.48
CA LEU A 558 16.66 31.05 8.71
C LEU A 558 17.56 30.44 9.76
N THR A 559 18.07 31.26 10.68
CA THR A 559 18.73 30.72 11.87
C THR A 559 17.73 30.03 12.79
N ASP A 560 18.21 29.17 13.69
CA ASP A 560 17.34 28.50 14.66
C ASP A 560 16.67 29.53 15.61
N GLU A 561 17.38 30.63 15.95
CA GLU A 561 16.85 31.70 16.76
C GLU A 561 15.70 32.43 16.04
N GLU A 562 15.87 32.76 14.76
CA GLU A 562 14.82 33.39 13.94
C GLU A 562 13.61 32.49 13.81
N LEU A 563 13.81 31.20 13.52
CA LEU A 563 12.75 30.23 13.35
C LEU A 563 11.99 29.97 14.67
N ASN A 564 12.72 29.87 15.79
CA ASN A 564 12.11 29.66 17.10
C ASN A 564 11.34 30.88 17.59
N ALA A 565 11.76 32.10 17.22
CA ALA A 565 11.06 33.35 17.56
C ALA A 565 9.74 33.53 16.78
N ARG A 566 9.53 32.77 15.69
CA ARG A 566 8.29 32.88 14.89
C ARG A 566 7.13 32.13 15.53
N PRO A 567 5.94 32.75 15.63
CA PRO A 567 4.72 32.01 15.98
C PRO A 567 4.29 31.12 14.81
N GLN A 568 3.48 30.12 15.13
CA GLN A 568 2.75 29.37 14.12
C GLN A 568 1.87 30.32 13.29
N GLN A 569 1.79 30.10 11.97
CA GLN A 569 0.88 30.87 11.14
C GLN A 569 -0.56 30.54 11.51
N PRO A 570 -1.44 31.55 11.61
CA PRO A 570 -2.83 31.28 11.95
C PRO A 570 -3.50 30.48 10.81
N LEU A 571 -4.29 29.49 11.19
CA LEU A 571 -5.12 28.73 10.26
C LEU A 571 -6.23 29.63 9.73
N LYS A 572 -6.28 29.85 8.42
CA LYS A 572 -7.25 30.75 7.76
C LYS A 572 -8.54 30.02 7.41
N ARG A 573 -8.46 28.72 7.14
CA ARG A 573 -9.63 27.92 6.79
C ARG A 573 -10.42 27.47 8.02
N HIS A 574 -11.74 27.34 7.83
CA HIS A 574 -12.63 26.63 8.75
C HIS A 574 -13.10 25.34 8.09
N ARG A 575 -12.58 24.20 8.55
CA ARG A 575 -13.03 22.88 8.09
C ARG A 575 -14.04 22.30 9.08
N VAL A 576 -15.21 21.91 8.59
CA VAL A 576 -16.18 21.16 9.40
C VAL A 576 -15.67 19.73 9.55
N VAL A 577 -15.36 19.34 10.78
CA VAL A 577 -14.77 18.04 11.08
C VAL A 577 -15.79 17.17 11.82
N SER A 578 -16.04 15.96 11.28
CA SER A 578 -16.95 14.99 11.89
C SER A 578 -16.48 14.51 13.26
N LYS A 579 -17.38 13.86 14.02
CA LYS A 579 -17.02 13.27 15.33
C LYS A 579 -15.92 12.21 15.18
N ALA A 580 -15.98 11.39 14.14
CA ALA A 580 -14.98 10.33 13.88
C ALA A 580 -13.59 10.93 13.64
N LEU A 581 -13.49 11.96 12.79
CA LEU A 581 -12.20 12.61 12.51
C LEU A 581 -11.66 13.39 13.71
N ARG A 582 -12.53 14.00 14.55
CA ARG A 582 -12.09 14.62 15.81
C ARG A 582 -11.52 13.59 16.79
N ALA A 583 -12.16 12.42 16.91
CA ALA A 583 -11.67 11.34 17.76
C ALA A 583 -10.30 10.83 17.28
N TYR A 584 -10.13 10.68 15.96
CA TYR A 584 -8.84 10.31 15.37
C TYR A 584 -7.75 11.34 15.68
N ALA A 585 -8.01 12.63 15.46
CA ALA A 585 -7.04 13.71 15.69
C ALA A 585 -6.55 13.81 17.14
N GLN A 586 -7.38 13.38 18.12
CA GLN A 586 -7.02 13.43 19.55
C GLN A 586 -5.94 12.41 19.93
N SER A 587 -5.93 11.23 19.28
CA SER A 587 -5.07 10.11 19.65
C SER A 587 -4.00 9.76 18.61
N VAL A 588 -4.03 10.36 17.42
CA VAL A 588 -3.10 10.00 16.35
C VAL A 588 -1.68 10.48 16.62
N THR A 589 -0.70 9.63 16.28
CA THR A 589 0.73 9.95 16.28
C THR A 589 1.12 10.76 15.06
N SER A 590 2.35 11.26 15.05
CA SER A 590 2.97 11.92 13.89
C SER A 590 3.28 10.95 12.74
N ALA A 591 3.53 11.50 11.56
CA ALA A 591 3.80 10.72 10.36
C ALA A 591 5.06 9.84 10.46
N ASP A 592 6.12 10.32 11.11
CA ASP A 592 7.36 9.56 11.38
C ASP A 592 7.14 8.31 12.26
N LYS A 593 5.97 8.20 12.90
CA LYS A 593 5.52 7.04 13.69
C LYS A 593 4.37 6.28 13.05
N GLY A 594 4.12 6.51 11.76
CA GLY A 594 3.08 5.81 10.99
C GLY A 594 1.68 6.39 11.08
N GLY A 595 1.45 7.50 11.80
CA GLY A 595 0.12 8.12 11.94
C GLY A 595 -0.92 7.12 12.48
N VAL A 596 -0.62 6.42 13.56
CA VAL A 596 -1.50 5.44 14.23
C VAL A 596 -2.15 6.04 15.45
N ARG A 597 -3.32 5.54 15.84
CA ARG A 597 -3.92 5.94 17.12
C ARG A 597 -3.14 5.30 18.27
N LEU A 598 -2.71 6.13 19.21
CA LEU A 598 -2.19 5.64 20.49
C LEU A 598 -3.36 5.25 21.40
N VAL A 599 -3.25 4.06 21.99
CA VAL A 599 -4.05 3.62 23.13
C VAL A 599 -3.08 3.47 24.28
N GLU A 600 -3.18 4.36 25.29
CA GLU A 600 -2.40 4.25 26.54
C GLU A 600 -2.97 3.16 27.44
#